data_d75c538e07c78e757400be767c645581
#
_entry.id   d75c538e07c78e757400be767c645581
#
_cell.length_a   1.000
_cell.length_b   1.000
_cell.length_c   1.000
_cell.angle_alpha   90.00
_cell.angle_beta   90.00
_cell.angle_gamma   90.00
#
_symmetry.space_group_name_H-M   'P 1'
#
loop_
_entity.id
_entity.type
_entity.pdbx_description
1 polymer ?
#
loop_
_entity_poly.entity_id
_entity_poly.type
_entity_poly.pdbx_seq_one_letter_code
_entity_poly.pdbx_strand_id
1 'polypeptide(L)'
;VWFLLGGPRILYICAFFWGLGGATMAILTPDISHHDLDYIFFMVGHGMIVVGIMYATVTLGNRPYAKDIVTVSLITALVLLPIVYGINLLLGEPANFWYLMTKPAGASLMDMFPEPPYHLIVTTPIAIAVFYLIYLPYFLKDRMAK
;
A
#
# COMPACT_ATOMS: atom_id res chain seq x y z
N VAL A 1 -3.26 -6.26 -11.86
CA VAL A 1 -3.17 -7.19 -13.01
C VAL A 1 -2.86 -6.45 -14.31
N TRP A 2 -3.51 -5.31 -14.64
CA TRP A 2 -3.31 -4.61 -15.92
C TRP A 2 -1.84 -4.21 -16.18
N PHE A 3 -1.08 -3.79 -15.17
CA PHE A 3 0.34 -3.47 -15.35
C PHE A 3 1.19 -4.69 -15.77
N LEU A 4 0.75 -5.92 -15.46
CA LEU A 4 1.39 -7.17 -15.90
C LEU A 4 1.16 -7.44 -17.40
N LEU A 5 0.13 -6.82 -17.99
CA LEU A 5 -0.25 -6.96 -19.39
C LEU A 5 0.24 -5.80 -20.26
N GLY A 6 1.24 -5.05 -19.80
CA GLY A 6 1.79 -3.90 -20.54
C GLY A 6 1.00 -2.61 -20.37
N GLY A 7 0.20 -2.49 -19.32
CA GLY A 7 -0.50 -1.25 -18.96
C GLY A 7 0.43 -0.08 -18.61
N PRO A 8 -0.12 1.13 -18.45
CA PRO A 8 0.67 2.33 -18.17
C PRO A 8 1.57 2.17 -16.94
N ARG A 9 2.80 2.70 -17.04
CA ARG A 9 3.82 2.62 -15.98
C ARG A 9 3.32 3.12 -14.62
N ILE A 10 2.40 4.07 -14.61
CA ILE A 10 1.81 4.59 -13.37
C ILE A 10 1.15 3.50 -12.54
N LEU A 11 0.50 2.52 -13.17
CA LEU A 11 -0.13 1.40 -12.49
C LEU A 11 0.91 0.49 -11.80
N TYR A 12 2.08 0.30 -12.44
CA TYR A 12 3.17 -0.44 -11.84
C TYR A 12 3.73 0.27 -10.62
N ILE A 13 4.05 1.57 -10.70
CA ILE A 13 4.63 2.28 -9.56
C ILE A 13 3.67 2.39 -8.38
N CYS A 14 2.38 2.58 -8.65
CA CYS A 14 1.36 2.52 -7.60
C CYS A 14 1.28 1.13 -6.98
N ALA A 15 1.22 0.06 -7.79
CA ALA A 15 1.24 -1.30 -7.29
C ALA A 15 2.52 -1.60 -6.50
N PHE A 16 3.68 -1.12 -6.97
CA PHE A 16 4.97 -1.34 -6.32
C PHE A 16 4.99 -0.76 -4.90
N PHE A 17 4.67 0.52 -4.74
CA PHE A 17 4.76 1.17 -3.44
C PHE A 17 3.60 0.78 -2.51
N TRP A 18 2.36 0.81 -2.98
CA TRP A 18 1.21 0.43 -2.15
C TRP A 18 1.11 -1.07 -1.93
N GLY A 19 1.36 -1.85 -2.97
CA GLY A 19 1.25 -3.30 -2.88
C GLY A 19 2.34 -3.89 -1.98
N LEU A 20 3.62 -3.48 -2.13
CA LEU A 20 4.67 -3.93 -1.23
C LEU A 20 4.47 -3.38 0.19
N GLY A 21 4.14 -2.10 0.35
CA GLY A 21 3.90 -1.50 1.66
C GLY A 21 2.66 -2.10 2.34
N GLY A 22 1.52 -2.06 1.66
CA GLY A 22 0.24 -2.49 2.23
C GLY A 22 0.10 -4.00 2.38
N ALA A 23 0.45 -4.78 1.33
CA ALA A 23 0.33 -6.23 1.41
C ALA A 23 1.32 -6.83 2.41
N THR A 24 2.53 -6.30 2.52
CA THR A 24 3.50 -6.75 3.53
C THR A 24 3.00 -6.45 4.94
N MET A 25 2.46 -5.26 5.18
CA MET A 25 1.87 -4.91 6.47
C MET A 25 0.67 -5.79 6.79
N ALA A 26 -0.23 -6.03 5.82
CA ALA A 26 -1.38 -6.91 6.00
C ALA A 26 -0.98 -8.35 6.36
N ILE A 27 0.09 -8.88 5.76
CA ILE A 27 0.63 -10.22 6.07
C ILE A 27 1.26 -10.26 7.46
N LEU A 28 1.98 -9.20 7.86
CA LEU A 28 2.68 -9.15 9.15
C LEU A 28 1.75 -8.84 10.33
N THR A 29 0.68 -8.08 10.08
CA THR A 29 -0.30 -7.66 11.10
C THR A 29 -1.73 -7.88 10.59
N PRO A 30 -2.14 -9.15 10.38
CA PRO A 30 -3.46 -9.44 9.85
C PRO A 30 -4.55 -9.04 10.84
N ASP A 31 -5.56 -8.31 10.35
CA ASP A 31 -6.76 -7.95 11.12
C ASP A 31 -7.82 -9.09 11.08
N ILE A 32 -7.34 -10.31 11.26
CA ILE A 32 -8.16 -11.52 11.25
C ILE A 32 -7.76 -12.38 12.44
N SER A 33 -8.70 -12.57 13.38
CA SER A 33 -8.46 -13.28 14.63
C SER A 33 -8.62 -14.80 14.52
N HIS A 34 -9.24 -15.30 13.45
CA HIS A 34 -9.54 -16.73 13.26
C HIS A 34 -8.73 -17.30 12.09
N HIS A 35 -8.22 -18.52 12.25
CA HIS A 35 -7.46 -19.23 11.23
C HIS A 35 -8.39 -20.17 10.42
N ASP A 36 -9.33 -19.57 9.73
CA ASP A 36 -10.32 -20.22 8.87
C ASP A 36 -10.00 -20.03 7.37
N LEU A 37 -10.96 -20.36 6.51
CA LEU A 37 -10.81 -20.19 5.06
C LEU A 37 -10.60 -18.72 4.66
N ASP A 38 -11.22 -17.78 5.36
CA ASP A 38 -11.10 -16.34 5.07
C ASP A 38 -9.67 -15.87 5.36
N TYR A 39 -9.05 -16.36 6.44
CA TYR A 39 -7.63 -16.13 6.71
C TYR A 39 -6.74 -16.66 5.60
N ILE A 40 -7.02 -17.87 5.09
CA ILE A 40 -6.22 -18.45 3.98
C ILE A 40 -6.37 -17.59 2.72
N PHE A 41 -7.60 -17.21 2.35
CA PHE A 41 -7.82 -16.33 1.19
C PHE A 41 -7.17 -14.95 1.35
N PHE A 42 -7.22 -14.40 2.55
CA PHE A 42 -6.54 -13.15 2.87
C PHE A 42 -5.03 -13.25 2.66
N MET A 43 -4.39 -14.28 3.23
CA MET A 43 -2.93 -14.48 3.12
C MET A 43 -2.50 -14.78 1.69
N VAL A 44 -3.23 -15.65 0.98
CA VAL A 44 -2.95 -15.97 -0.42
C VAL A 44 -3.14 -14.73 -1.30
N GLY A 45 -4.22 -13.97 -1.11
CA GLY A 45 -4.51 -12.75 -1.88
C GLY A 45 -3.39 -11.72 -1.74
N HIS A 46 -2.98 -11.41 -0.51
CA HIS A 46 -1.89 -10.46 -0.26
C HIS A 46 -0.53 -11.01 -0.74
N GLY A 47 -0.26 -12.29 -0.58
CA GLY A 47 0.93 -12.95 -1.12
C GLY A 47 1.00 -12.84 -2.65
N MET A 48 -0.12 -13.05 -3.35
CA MET A 48 -0.19 -12.93 -4.82
C MET A 48 0.03 -11.49 -5.31
N ILE A 49 -0.35 -10.47 -4.52
CA ILE A 49 0.01 -9.07 -4.83
C ILE A 49 1.53 -8.90 -4.85
N VAL A 50 2.21 -9.38 -3.81
CA VAL A 50 3.68 -9.32 -3.71
C VAL A 50 4.34 -10.07 -4.86
N VAL A 51 3.90 -11.31 -5.14
CA VAL A 51 4.42 -12.13 -6.25
C VAL A 51 4.23 -11.43 -7.59
N GLY A 52 3.06 -10.86 -7.86
CA GLY A 52 2.78 -10.12 -9.10
C GLY A 52 3.69 -8.90 -9.29
N ILE A 53 3.97 -8.16 -8.23
CA ILE A 53 4.87 -7.01 -8.26
C ILE A 53 6.32 -7.47 -8.49
N MET A 54 6.76 -8.51 -7.80
CA MET A 54 8.10 -9.07 -7.98
C MET A 54 8.29 -9.62 -9.39
N TYR A 55 7.29 -10.31 -9.95
CA TYR A 55 7.29 -10.75 -11.34
C TYR A 55 7.45 -9.58 -12.31
N ALA A 56 6.65 -8.52 -12.14
CA ALA A 56 6.75 -7.33 -12.98
C ALA A 56 8.13 -6.66 -12.88
N THR A 57 8.72 -6.67 -11.70
CA THR A 57 10.01 -6.05 -11.44
C THR A 57 11.16 -6.88 -12.04
N VAL A 58 11.18 -8.18 -11.79
CA VAL A 58 12.30 -9.04 -12.15
C VAL A 58 12.18 -9.54 -13.60
N THR A 59 11.00 -10.03 -13.99
CA THR A 59 10.81 -10.69 -15.29
C THR A 59 10.47 -9.70 -16.40
N LEU A 60 9.60 -8.71 -16.10
CA LEU A 60 9.23 -7.69 -17.11
C LEU A 60 10.20 -6.49 -17.12
N GLY A 61 11.20 -6.47 -16.24
CA GLY A 61 12.21 -5.41 -16.19
C GLY A 61 11.69 -4.05 -15.74
N ASN A 62 10.51 -4.00 -15.14
CA ASN A 62 10.00 -2.75 -14.58
C ASN A 62 10.84 -2.32 -13.38
N ARG A 63 11.01 -1.01 -13.21
CA ARG A 63 11.86 -0.48 -12.17
C ARG A 63 11.27 0.78 -11.54
N PRO A 64 11.27 0.91 -10.18
CA PRO A 64 10.95 2.17 -9.50
C PRO A 64 12.15 3.13 -9.57
N TYR A 65 11.85 4.42 -9.46
CA TYR A 65 12.81 5.52 -9.33
C TYR A 65 12.45 6.41 -8.16
N ALA A 66 13.41 7.17 -7.62
CA ALA A 66 13.18 8.07 -6.49
C ALA A 66 12.02 9.07 -6.71
N LYS A 67 11.89 9.60 -7.93
CA LYS A 67 10.79 10.50 -8.31
C LYS A 67 9.40 9.85 -8.21
N ASP A 68 9.33 8.53 -8.33
CA ASP A 68 8.06 7.81 -8.28
C ASP A 68 7.44 7.85 -6.88
N ILE A 69 8.26 7.96 -5.83
CA ILE A 69 7.79 8.12 -4.45
C ILE A 69 6.94 9.41 -4.35
N VAL A 70 7.46 10.51 -4.87
CA VAL A 70 6.73 11.78 -4.88
C VAL A 70 5.45 11.67 -5.72
N THR A 71 5.54 11.07 -6.91
CA THR A 71 4.39 10.87 -7.80
C THR A 71 3.29 10.06 -7.13
N VAL A 72 3.65 8.92 -6.52
CA VAL A 72 2.68 8.05 -5.83
C VAL A 72 2.09 8.74 -4.60
N SER A 73 2.91 9.44 -3.82
CA SER A 73 2.44 10.20 -2.66
C SER A 73 1.43 11.30 -3.05
N LEU A 74 1.70 12.04 -4.12
CA LEU A 74 0.78 13.06 -4.62
C LEU A 74 -0.53 12.45 -5.16
N ILE A 75 -0.45 11.36 -5.93
CA ILE A 75 -1.65 10.65 -6.41
C ILE A 75 -2.47 10.14 -5.22
N THR A 76 -1.81 9.59 -4.21
CA THR A 76 -2.49 9.12 -3.00
C THR A 76 -3.21 10.27 -2.30
N ALA A 77 -2.50 11.35 -2.02
CA ALA A 77 -3.05 12.47 -1.24
C ALA A 77 -4.13 13.25 -1.99
N LEU A 78 -3.94 13.53 -3.29
CA LEU A 78 -4.78 14.46 -4.04
C LEU A 78 -5.90 13.76 -4.82
N VAL A 79 -5.77 12.47 -5.11
CA VAL A 79 -6.74 11.74 -5.93
C VAL A 79 -7.40 10.62 -5.14
N LEU A 80 -6.61 9.69 -4.61
CA LEU A 80 -7.17 8.47 -4.03
C LEU A 80 -7.79 8.69 -2.65
N LEU A 81 -7.14 9.44 -1.77
CA LEU A 81 -7.71 9.71 -0.45
C LEU A 81 -9.06 10.41 -0.55
N PRO A 82 -9.24 11.49 -1.34
CA PRO A 82 -10.56 12.10 -1.53
C PRO A 82 -11.58 11.13 -2.14
N ILE A 83 -11.19 10.32 -3.12
CA ILE A 83 -12.10 9.35 -3.75
C ILE A 83 -12.52 8.29 -2.74
N VAL A 84 -11.57 7.66 -2.04
CA VAL A 84 -11.86 6.60 -1.06
C VAL A 84 -12.69 7.15 0.10
N TYR A 85 -12.38 8.35 0.58
CA TYR A 85 -13.19 9.01 1.60
C TYR A 85 -14.62 9.26 1.11
N GLY A 86 -14.77 9.77 -0.11
CA GLY A 86 -16.08 9.96 -0.74
C GLY A 86 -16.87 8.65 -0.90
N ILE A 87 -16.19 7.55 -1.29
CA ILE A 87 -16.82 6.21 -1.37
C ILE A 87 -17.31 5.75 0.01
N ASN A 88 -16.50 5.90 1.07
CA ASN A 88 -16.92 5.56 2.42
C ASN A 88 -18.17 6.34 2.85
N LEU A 89 -18.22 7.64 2.54
CA LEU A 89 -19.39 8.46 2.86
C LEU A 89 -20.64 8.06 2.06
N LEU A 90 -20.48 7.69 0.79
CA LEU A 90 -21.60 7.30 -0.07
C LEU A 90 -22.18 5.94 0.31
N LEU A 91 -21.32 4.98 0.72
CA LEU A 91 -21.76 3.65 1.11
C LEU A 91 -22.30 3.60 2.54
N GLY A 92 -21.84 4.51 3.41
CA GLY A 92 -22.18 4.50 4.83
C GLY A 92 -21.61 3.29 5.57
N GLU A 93 -22.02 3.10 6.84
CA GLU A 93 -21.58 1.93 7.61
C GLU A 93 -22.06 0.61 6.96
N PRO A 94 -21.22 -0.44 6.90
CA PRO A 94 -19.91 -0.59 7.56
C PRO A 94 -18.70 -0.24 6.69
N ALA A 95 -18.85 0.55 5.61
CA ALA A 95 -17.75 0.89 4.73
C ALA A 95 -16.67 1.71 5.45
N ASN A 96 -15.45 1.20 5.48
CA ASN A 96 -14.31 1.81 6.14
C ASN A 96 -13.00 1.51 5.38
N PHE A 97 -13.01 1.78 4.07
CA PHE A 97 -11.81 1.57 3.24
C PHE A 97 -10.68 2.48 3.72
N TRP A 98 -9.49 1.90 3.83
CA TRP A 98 -8.25 2.53 4.32
C TRP A 98 -8.37 3.06 5.76
N TYR A 99 -9.33 2.56 6.54
CA TYR A 99 -9.58 2.99 7.92
C TYR A 99 -9.76 4.52 8.06
N LEU A 100 -10.38 5.15 7.05
CA LEU A 100 -10.59 6.60 7.03
C LEU A 100 -11.74 7.06 7.91
N MET A 101 -12.64 6.14 8.31
CA MET A 101 -13.82 6.45 9.12
C MET A 101 -13.64 6.04 10.58
N THR A 102 -13.12 4.84 10.80
CA THR A 102 -12.90 4.27 12.15
C THR A 102 -11.60 3.49 12.16
N LYS A 103 -10.99 3.35 13.34
CA LYS A 103 -9.81 2.48 13.53
C LYS A 103 -10.18 1.00 13.35
N PRO A 104 -9.21 0.10 13.05
CA PRO A 104 -9.43 -1.34 13.08
C PRO A 104 -9.99 -1.80 14.43
N ALA A 105 -10.83 -2.84 14.43
CA ALA A 105 -11.43 -3.36 15.65
C ALA A 105 -10.46 -4.13 16.57
N GLY A 106 -9.34 -4.62 16.00
CA GLY A 106 -8.29 -5.33 16.74
C GLY A 106 -7.22 -4.38 17.31
N ALA A 107 -6.42 -4.85 18.25
CA ALA A 107 -5.27 -4.11 18.75
C ALA A 107 -4.28 -3.85 17.61
N SER A 108 -4.06 -2.60 17.29
CA SER A 108 -3.23 -2.17 16.18
C SER A 108 -2.33 -0.99 16.53
N LEU A 109 -1.30 -0.76 15.72
CA LEU A 109 -0.46 0.43 15.87
C LEU A 109 -1.29 1.73 15.76
N MET A 110 -2.44 1.70 15.09
CA MET A 110 -3.33 2.85 14.95
C MET A 110 -3.96 3.30 16.29
N ASP A 111 -3.99 2.45 17.31
CA ASP A 111 -4.50 2.83 18.64
C ASP A 111 -3.67 3.93 19.28
N MET A 112 -2.39 4.05 18.89
CA MET A 112 -1.47 5.09 19.36
C MET A 112 -1.64 6.42 18.61
N PHE A 113 -2.44 6.45 17.54
CA PHE A 113 -2.60 7.63 16.68
C PHE A 113 -3.93 8.35 16.98
N PRO A 114 -4.06 9.63 16.57
CA PRO A 114 -5.33 10.34 16.67
C PRO A 114 -6.47 9.60 15.96
N GLU A 115 -7.71 9.94 16.32
CA GLU A 115 -8.88 9.41 15.63
C GLU A 115 -8.94 9.84 14.16
N PRO A 116 -9.53 9.01 13.26
CA PRO A 116 -9.78 9.40 11.89
C PRO A 116 -10.63 10.70 11.81
N PRO A 117 -10.35 11.58 10.84
CA PRO A 117 -9.29 11.48 9.81
C PRO A 117 -7.91 12.01 10.25
N TYR A 118 -7.74 12.48 11.48
CA TYR A 118 -6.51 13.14 11.96
C TYR A 118 -5.31 12.19 12.06
N HIS A 119 -5.54 10.87 12.15
CA HIS A 119 -4.46 9.86 12.08
C HIS A 119 -3.61 10.00 10.80
N LEU A 120 -4.15 10.57 9.70
CA LEU A 120 -3.43 10.79 8.45
C LEU A 120 -2.22 11.72 8.62
N ILE A 121 -2.23 12.62 9.63
CA ILE A 121 -1.09 13.48 9.94
C ILE A 121 0.13 12.66 10.36
N VAL A 122 -0.10 11.53 11.04
CA VAL A 122 0.97 10.63 11.52
C VAL A 122 1.26 9.54 10.50
N THR A 123 0.23 8.93 9.92
CA THR A 123 0.39 7.81 9.00
C THR A 123 0.99 8.20 7.66
N THR A 124 0.74 9.42 7.16
CA THR A 124 1.30 9.90 5.88
C THR A 124 2.83 9.96 5.89
N PRO A 125 3.51 10.63 6.85
CA PRO A 125 4.97 10.60 6.90
C PRO A 125 5.54 9.20 7.12
N ILE A 126 4.87 8.34 7.88
CA ILE A 126 5.28 6.94 8.04
C ILE A 126 5.19 6.19 6.71
N ALA A 127 4.10 6.33 5.97
CA ALA A 127 3.94 5.71 4.65
C ALA A 127 5.02 6.17 3.67
N ILE A 128 5.35 7.47 3.65
CA ILE A 128 6.44 8.01 2.83
C ILE A 128 7.79 7.40 3.25
N ALA A 129 8.07 7.29 4.54
CA ALA A 129 9.30 6.64 5.04
C ALA A 129 9.38 5.17 4.61
N VAL A 130 8.27 4.43 4.67
CA VAL A 130 8.18 3.05 4.17
C VAL A 130 8.46 2.99 2.66
N PHE A 131 7.95 3.94 1.85
CA PHE A 131 8.26 4.00 0.43
C PHE A 131 9.75 4.20 0.15
N TYR A 132 10.43 5.05 0.94
CA TYR A 132 11.88 5.20 0.86
C TYR A 132 12.62 3.92 1.25
N LEU A 133 12.16 3.20 2.28
CA LEU A 133 12.75 1.91 2.68
C LEU A 133 12.58 0.85 1.59
N ILE A 134 11.40 0.77 0.96
CA ILE A 134 11.15 -0.14 -0.18
C ILE A 134 12.04 0.22 -1.38
N TYR A 135 12.32 1.51 -1.60
CA TYR A 135 13.20 1.98 -2.68
C TYR A 135 14.69 1.81 -2.37
N LEU A 136 15.08 1.68 -1.10
CA LEU A 136 16.48 1.67 -0.65
C LEU A 136 17.38 0.69 -1.43
N PRO A 137 16.99 -0.56 -1.75
CA PRO A 137 17.83 -1.48 -2.53
C PRO A 137 18.20 -0.92 -3.91
N TYR A 138 17.30 -0.22 -4.57
CA TYR A 138 17.54 0.41 -5.86
C TYR A 138 18.46 1.60 -5.75
N PHE A 139 18.29 2.42 -4.72
CA PHE A 139 19.20 3.54 -4.42
C PHE A 139 20.63 3.06 -4.20
N LEU A 140 20.82 2.02 -3.38
CA LEU A 140 22.15 1.46 -3.11
C LEU A 140 22.79 0.88 -4.37
N LYS A 141 22.02 0.11 -5.18
CA LYS A 141 22.47 -0.42 -6.46
C LYS A 141 22.94 0.68 -7.40
N ASP A 142 22.20 1.79 -7.50
CA ASP A 142 22.55 2.91 -8.36
C ASP A 142 23.80 3.67 -7.88
N ARG A 143 24.04 3.69 -6.57
CA ARG A 143 25.24 4.27 -5.99
C ARG A 143 26.50 3.42 -6.24
N MET A 144 26.36 2.11 -6.18
CA MET A 144 27.46 1.17 -6.41
C MET A 144 27.83 1.02 -7.90
N ALA A 145 26.93 1.40 -8.81
CA ALA A 145 27.17 1.34 -10.26
C ALA A 145 27.83 2.61 -10.84
N LYS A 146 28.07 3.61 -10.02
CA LYS A 146 28.79 4.86 -10.36
C LYS A 146 30.24 4.79 -9.94
#